data_043367853772a4f26acb0959f6cd940b
#
_entry.id   043367853772a4f26acb0959f6cd940b
#
_cell.length_a   1.000
_cell.length_b   1.000
_cell.length_c   1.000
_cell.angle_alpha   90.00
_cell.angle_beta   90.00
_cell.angle_gamma   90.00
#
_symmetry.space_group_name_H-M   'P 1'
#
loop_
_entity.id
_entity.type
_entity.pdbx_description
1 polymer ?
#
loop_
_entity_poly.entity_id
_entity_poly.type
_entity_poly.pdbx_seq_one_letter_code
_entity_poly.pdbx_strand_id
1 'polypeptide(L)'
;MLMIPLLVLLSLLDPVSPRPRCAPGQACDPRQRRDAGGRGGVYEHLGGAPRRRKLYCATKYHLQIHPNGKIDGSLEENNPFSIMEITAVDVGVVAIKGLFSGRYLAMNDKGRLYASEVFNGECEFVERIHELGYNTYASRHHSTEQPLPPGGSSKRRASAKRQWYVSINGKGRPRRGFKTRSTDKASLFLPRVLGNKDHEMVRRLRDSQSAHHHTHHHGSRGERRRRRHRARKGRGQRPDD
;
A
#
# COMPACT_ATOMS: atom_id res chain seq x y z
N MET A 1 59.20 -37.69 -9.01
CA MET A 1 59.06 -36.48 -9.89
C MET A 1 57.64 -36.43 -10.45
N LEU A 2 56.68 -35.90 -9.71
CA LEU A 2 55.30 -35.76 -10.18
C LEU A 2 54.54 -34.77 -9.29
N MET A 3 55.04 -33.54 -9.14
CA MET A 3 54.42 -32.49 -8.31
C MET A 3 54.29 -31.12 -9.00
N ILE A 4 54.32 -31.06 -10.32
CA ILE A 4 54.32 -29.75 -11.01
C ILE A 4 53.04 -29.47 -11.85
N PRO A 5 52.04 -30.34 -12.06
CA PRO A 5 50.86 -29.89 -12.82
C PRO A 5 49.67 -29.37 -11.97
N LEU A 6 49.75 -29.41 -10.61
CA LEU A 6 48.60 -29.01 -9.79
C LEU A 6 48.50 -27.49 -9.51
N LEU A 7 49.59 -26.76 -9.69
CA LEU A 7 49.61 -25.30 -9.43
C LEU A 7 49.17 -24.44 -10.65
N VAL A 8 49.07 -25.01 -11.85
CA VAL A 8 48.67 -24.30 -13.05
C VAL A 8 47.15 -24.28 -13.25
N LEU A 9 46.40 -25.17 -12.56
CA LEU A 9 44.95 -25.25 -12.68
C LEU A 9 44.18 -24.28 -11.73
N LEU A 10 44.86 -23.64 -10.79
CA LEU A 10 44.26 -22.71 -9.83
C LEU A 10 44.28 -21.25 -10.29
N SER A 11 44.91 -20.92 -11.41
CA SER A 11 45.01 -19.55 -11.91
C SER A 11 43.94 -19.15 -12.97
N LEU A 12 42.96 -20.04 -13.27
CA LEU A 12 41.90 -19.77 -14.22
C LEU A 12 40.52 -19.51 -13.57
N LEU A 13 40.47 -19.38 -12.25
CA LEU A 13 39.29 -18.87 -11.57
C LEU A 13 39.45 -17.36 -11.39
N ASP A 14 39.24 -16.60 -12.48
CA ASP A 14 39.01 -15.18 -12.39
C ASP A 14 37.81 -14.95 -11.47
N PRO A 15 37.92 -14.15 -10.38
CA PRO A 15 36.78 -13.76 -9.62
C PRO A 15 35.89 -12.93 -10.56
N VAL A 16 34.73 -13.47 -10.91
CA VAL A 16 33.68 -12.74 -11.62
C VAL A 16 33.30 -11.56 -10.71
N SER A 17 34.01 -10.46 -10.90
CA SER A 17 33.71 -9.18 -10.25
C SER A 17 32.33 -8.76 -10.78
N PRO A 18 31.31 -8.57 -9.92
CA PRO A 18 30.01 -8.09 -10.38
C PRO A 18 30.22 -6.69 -10.96
N ARG A 19 30.16 -6.56 -12.28
CA ARG A 19 30.24 -5.27 -12.99
C ARG A 19 29.17 -4.34 -12.42
N PRO A 20 29.53 -3.13 -11.97
CA PRO A 20 28.52 -2.14 -11.58
C PRO A 20 27.65 -1.83 -12.82
N ARG A 21 26.34 -2.05 -12.70
CA ARG A 21 25.36 -1.83 -13.78
C ARG A 21 25.13 -0.36 -14.12
N CYS A 22 25.88 0.55 -13.55
CA CYS A 22 25.77 2.00 -13.77
C CYS A 22 27.11 2.58 -14.15
N ALA A 23 27.15 3.42 -15.19
CA ALA A 23 28.33 4.16 -15.59
C ALA A 23 28.70 5.24 -14.54
N PRO A 24 29.99 5.55 -14.34
CA PRO A 24 30.42 6.62 -13.45
C PRO A 24 29.81 7.95 -13.89
N GLY A 25 29.08 8.65 -13.01
CA GLY A 25 28.43 9.93 -13.29
C GLY A 25 26.95 9.88 -13.65
N GLN A 26 26.37 8.68 -13.81
CA GLN A 26 24.93 8.51 -14.04
C GLN A 26 24.21 8.22 -12.74
N ALA A 27 23.20 9.01 -12.39
CA ALA A 27 22.32 8.75 -11.25
C ALA A 27 21.57 7.45 -11.51
N CYS A 28 21.97 6.37 -10.83
CA CYS A 28 21.28 5.08 -10.93
C CYS A 28 19.90 5.21 -10.36
N ASP A 29 18.86 4.85 -11.14
CA ASP A 29 17.49 4.73 -10.63
C ASP A 29 17.49 3.75 -9.44
N PRO A 30 17.09 4.19 -8.24
CA PRO A 30 17.05 3.32 -7.05
C PRO A 30 16.19 2.07 -7.26
N ARG A 31 15.30 2.05 -8.27
CA ARG A 31 14.46 0.92 -8.65
C ARG A 31 15.27 -0.21 -9.31
N GLN A 32 16.30 0.10 -10.08
CA GLN A 32 17.18 -0.90 -10.72
C GLN A 32 18.12 -1.59 -9.73
N ARG A 33 18.43 -0.93 -8.61
CA ARG A 33 19.27 -1.51 -7.54
C ARG A 33 18.58 -2.65 -6.77
N ARG A 34 17.25 -2.77 -6.84
CA ARG A 34 16.44 -3.73 -6.08
C ARG A 34 16.26 -5.06 -6.79
N ASP A 35 16.41 -5.12 -8.11
CA ASP A 35 16.26 -6.33 -8.92
C ASP A 35 17.49 -7.27 -8.88
N ALA A 36 18.60 -6.81 -8.29
CA ALA A 36 19.88 -7.57 -8.28
C ALA A 36 19.94 -8.71 -7.27
N GLY A 37 18.89 -8.98 -6.51
CA GLY A 37 18.95 -9.94 -5.38
C GLY A 37 17.72 -10.83 -5.22
N GLY A 38 17.11 -11.34 -6.24
CA GLY A 38 16.24 -12.51 -6.40
C GLY A 38 15.59 -13.25 -5.21
N ARG A 39 15.41 -12.60 -4.05
CA ARG A 39 14.61 -13.12 -2.93
C ARG A 39 13.70 -11.99 -2.47
N GLY A 40 12.43 -12.04 -2.90
CA GLY A 40 11.37 -11.11 -2.50
C GLY A 40 11.28 -10.99 -0.98
N GLY A 41 11.98 -10.01 -0.41
CA GLY A 41 11.85 -9.65 0.99
C GLY A 41 10.56 -8.84 1.22
N VAL A 42 10.13 -8.75 2.47
CA VAL A 42 8.96 -7.96 2.93
C VAL A 42 9.02 -6.50 2.44
N TYR A 43 10.19 -6.03 2.00
CA TYR A 43 10.46 -4.65 1.58
C TYR A 43 10.50 -4.42 0.06
N GLU A 44 10.16 -5.43 -0.75
CA GLU A 44 10.19 -5.39 -2.23
C GLU A 44 9.31 -4.28 -2.82
N HIS A 45 8.38 -3.74 -2.02
CA HIS A 45 7.39 -2.77 -2.45
C HIS A 45 7.62 -1.34 -1.93
N LEU A 46 8.72 -1.05 -1.27
CA LEU A 46 9.00 0.31 -0.81
C LEU A 46 9.17 1.25 -2.01
N GLY A 47 8.20 2.15 -2.23
CA GLY A 47 8.12 2.98 -3.43
C GLY A 47 7.82 2.22 -4.73
N GLY A 48 7.39 0.95 -4.66
CA GLY A 48 6.92 0.12 -5.78
C GLY A 48 5.42 0.23 -6.03
N ALA A 49 4.92 -0.58 -6.97
CA ALA A 49 3.48 -0.66 -7.24
C ALA A 49 2.71 -1.19 -6.03
N PRO A 50 1.52 -0.65 -5.73
CA PRO A 50 0.68 -1.13 -4.64
C PRO A 50 0.34 -2.61 -4.79
N ARG A 51 0.37 -3.35 -3.69
CA ARG A 51 -0.13 -4.73 -3.62
C ARG A 51 -1.65 -4.71 -3.54
N ARG A 52 -2.33 -5.30 -4.51
CA ARG A 52 -3.79 -5.45 -4.46
C ARG A 52 -4.15 -6.75 -3.76
N ARG A 53 -4.87 -6.66 -2.64
CA ARG A 53 -5.24 -7.80 -1.79
C ARG A 53 -6.62 -7.58 -1.17
N LYS A 54 -7.22 -8.69 -0.71
CA LYS A 54 -8.32 -8.69 0.25
C LYS A 54 -7.78 -9.10 1.62
N LEU A 55 -8.11 -8.36 2.67
CA LEU A 55 -7.70 -8.66 4.03
C LEU A 55 -8.76 -9.54 4.69
N TYR A 56 -8.50 -10.86 4.69
CA TYR A 56 -9.39 -11.86 5.31
C TYR A 56 -9.01 -12.08 6.76
N CYS A 57 -9.89 -11.67 7.68
CA CYS A 57 -9.71 -11.84 9.11
C CYS A 57 -9.91 -13.31 9.54
N ALA A 58 -9.16 -13.78 10.56
CA ALA A 58 -9.34 -15.10 11.13
C ALA A 58 -10.73 -15.30 11.80
N THR A 59 -11.50 -14.23 11.98
CA THR A 59 -12.93 -14.24 12.34
C THR A 59 -13.88 -14.54 11.17
N LYS A 60 -13.33 -14.86 9.98
CA LYS A 60 -14.03 -15.20 8.72
C LYS A 60 -14.63 -14.00 7.98
N TYR A 61 -14.28 -12.77 8.30
CA TYR A 61 -14.74 -11.57 7.62
C TYR A 61 -13.67 -10.98 6.72
N HIS A 62 -14.06 -10.44 5.56
CA HIS A 62 -13.23 -9.55 4.76
C HIS A 62 -13.36 -8.12 5.29
N LEU A 63 -12.23 -7.44 5.53
CA LEU A 63 -12.23 -6.02 5.88
C LEU A 63 -12.80 -5.21 4.72
N GLN A 64 -13.66 -4.24 5.00
CA GLN A 64 -14.25 -3.33 4.03
C GLN A 64 -13.99 -1.88 4.38
N ILE A 65 -13.70 -1.06 3.36
CA ILE A 65 -13.57 0.40 3.45
C ILE A 65 -14.65 1.01 2.55
N HIS A 66 -15.65 1.64 3.17
CA HIS A 66 -16.79 2.20 2.45
C HIS A 66 -16.56 3.66 2.04
N PRO A 67 -17.20 4.13 0.93
CA PRO A 67 -17.10 5.53 0.50
C PRO A 67 -17.69 6.52 1.50
N ASN A 68 -18.61 6.07 2.36
CA ASN A 68 -19.22 6.90 3.41
C ASN A 68 -18.34 7.03 4.68
N GLY A 69 -17.11 6.54 4.67
CA GLY A 69 -16.20 6.61 5.81
C GLY A 69 -16.30 5.46 6.81
N LYS A 70 -17.26 4.53 6.62
CA LYS A 70 -17.46 3.38 7.50
C LYS A 70 -16.40 2.30 7.24
N ILE A 71 -15.98 1.64 8.30
CA ILE A 71 -15.17 0.41 8.27
C ILE A 71 -15.98 -0.70 8.91
N ASP A 72 -16.04 -1.85 8.25
CA ASP A 72 -16.65 -3.07 8.79
C ASP A 72 -16.04 -4.34 8.17
N GLY A 73 -16.63 -5.49 8.45
CA GLY A 73 -16.29 -6.77 7.85
C GLY A 73 -17.52 -7.38 7.21
N SER A 74 -17.33 -8.02 6.04
CA SER A 74 -18.34 -8.76 5.33
C SER A 74 -17.96 -10.23 5.15
N LEU A 75 -18.95 -11.09 5.15
CA LEU A 75 -18.82 -12.50 4.76
C LEU A 75 -18.83 -12.68 3.23
N GLU A 76 -19.26 -11.66 2.51
CA GLU A 76 -19.36 -11.68 1.06
C GLU A 76 -17.98 -11.63 0.42
N GLU A 77 -17.63 -12.65 -0.35
CA GLU A 77 -16.29 -12.78 -0.95
C GLU A 77 -16.06 -11.77 -2.09
N ASN A 78 -17.08 -11.50 -2.91
CA ASN A 78 -16.97 -10.68 -4.11
C ASN A 78 -17.47 -9.25 -3.91
N ASN A 79 -17.22 -8.67 -2.73
CA ASN A 79 -17.60 -7.29 -2.46
C ASN A 79 -16.48 -6.33 -2.91
N PRO A 80 -16.75 -5.31 -3.75
CA PRO A 80 -15.74 -4.38 -4.26
C PRO A 80 -15.06 -3.57 -3.15
N PHE A 81 -15.77 -3.25 -2.06
CA PHE A 81 -15.19 -2.50 -0.94
C PHE A 81 -14.19 -3.28 -0.10
N SER A 82 -14.05 -4.60 -0.35
CA SER A 82 -13.01 -5.44 0.28
C SER A 82 -11.69 -5.45 -0.50
N ILE A 83 -11.62 -4.87 -1.70
CA ILE A 83 -10.42 -4.82 -2.51
C ILE A 83 -9.57 -3.63 -2.07
N MET A 84 -8.36 -3.94 -1.56
CA MET A 84 -7.44 -2.97 -0.99
C MET A 84 -6.18 -2.82 -1.85
N GLU A 85 -5.63 -1.62 -1.87
CA GLU A 85 -4.26 -1.33 -2.28
C GLU A 85 -3.41 -1.12 -1.03
N ILE A 86 -2.38 -1.94 -0.86
CA ILE A 86 -1.43 -1.88 0.25
C ILE A 86 -0.11 -1.34 -0.30
N THR A 87 0.29 -0.16 0.16
CA THR A 87 1.50 0.53 -0.29
C THR A 87 2.47 0.66 0.87
N ALA A 88 3.73 0.30 0.66
CA ALA A 88 4.79 0.52 1.64
C ALA A 88 5.14 2.01 1.68
N VAL A 89 4.99 2.64 2.83
CA VAL A 89 5.30 4.06 3.07
C VAL A 89 6.63 4.23 3.81
N ASP A 90 7.02 3.23 4.60
CA ASP A 90 8.31 3.16 5.31
C ASP A 90 8.67 1.68 5.53
N VAL A 91 9.85 1.40 6.09
CA VAL A 91 10.31 0.04 6.42
C VAL A 91 9.34 -0.61 7.43
N GLY A 92 8.64 -1.66 6.99
CA GLY A 92 7.64 -2.36 7.79
C GLY A 92 6.36 -1.57 8.05
N VAL A 93 6.18 -0.40 7.40
CA VAL A 93 4.98 0.45 7.54
C VAL A 93 4.25 0.53 6.22
N VAL A 94 2.94 0.33 6.27
CA VAL A 94 2.07 0.34 5.10
C VAL A 94 0.90 1.31 5.27
N ALA A 95 0.44 1.85 4.15
CA ALA A 95 -0.87 2.46 4.00
C ALA A 95 -1.81 1.48 3.31
N ILE A 96 -3.06 1.41 3.77
CA ILE A 96 -4.09 0.53 3.22
C ILE A 96 -5.21 1.41 2.67
N LYS A 97 -5.44 1.34 1.35
CA LYS A 97 -6.46 2.12 0.66
C LYS A 97 -7.50 1.21 0.04
N GLY A 98 -8.78 1.50 0.24
CA GLY A 98 -9.86 0.83 -0.48
C GLY A 98 -9.85 1.27 -1.95
N LEU A 99 -9.71 0.32 -2.87
CA LEU A 99 -9.60 0.63 -4.31
C LEU A 99 -10.86 1.32 -4.84
N PHE A 100 -12.05 0.83 -4.43
CA PHE A 100 -13.34 1.34 -4.91
C PHE A 100 -13.87 2.53 -4.10
N SER A 101 -13.49 2.65 -2.83
CA SER A 101 -13.86 3.79 -2.00
C SER A 101 -12.94 5.00 -2.17
N GLY A 102 -11.71 4.79 -2.67
CA GLY A 102 -10.67 5.81 -2.76
C GLY A 102 -10.15 6.30 -1.41
N ARG A 103 -10.58 5.71 -0.28
CA ARG A 103 -10.28 6.15 1.09
C ARG A 103 -9.23 5.27 1.75
N TYR A 104 -8.46 5.86 2.65
CA TYR A 104 -7.45 5.19 3.45
C TYR A 104 -8.04 4.66 4.76
N LEU A 105 -7.65 3.43 5.14
CA LEU A 105 -7.86 2.95 6.50
C LEU A 105 -7.08 3.83 7.46
N ALA A 106 -7.71 4.27 8.53
CA ALA A 106 -7.10 5.10 9.56
C ALA A 106 -7.55 4.68 10.96
N MET A 107 -6.72 4.97 11.97
CA MET A 107 -7.03 4.75 13.39
C MET A 107 -6.76 6.04 14.17
N ASN A 108 -7.80 6.59 14.80
CA ASN A 108 -7.67 7.82 15.58
C ASN A 108 -7.13 7.59 17.00
N ASP A 109 -6.89 8.68 17.72
CA ASP A 109 -6.44 8.74 19.12
C ASP A 109 -7.35 7.99 20.13
N LYS A 110 -8.61 7.76 19.76
CA LYS A 110 -9.59 6.98 20.55
C LYS A 110 -9.61 5.49 20.13
N GLY A 111 -8.66 5.06 19.30
CA GLY A 111 -8.55 3.69 18.78
C GLY A 111 -9.70 3.29 17.86
N ARG A 112 -10.44 4.24 17.28
CA ARG A 112 -11.52 3.96 16.33
C ARG A 112 -10.97 3.86 14.91
N LEU A 113 -11.32 2.79 14.21
CA LEU A 113 -11.08 2.68 12.78
C LEU A 113 -12.09 3.52 12.01
N TYR A 114 -11.60 4.24 11.00
CA TYR A 114 -12.41 5.04 10.07
C TYR A 114 -11.74 5.09 8.69
N ALA A 115 -12.45 5.58 7.68
CA ALA A 115 -11.90 5.77 6.34
C ALA A 115 -11.64 7.25 6.08
N SER A 116 -10.36 7.61 5.90
CA SER A 116 -9.91 8.97 5.59
C SER A 116 -9.86 9.22 4.09
N GLU A 117 -10.28 10.41 3.64
CA GLU A 117 -10.15 10.84 2.24
C GLU A 117 -8.70 11.17 1.87
N VAL A 118 -7.97 11.75 2.83
CA VAL A 118 -6.60 12.21 2.66
C VAL A 118 -5.68 11.33 3.51
N PHE A 119 -4.53 10.96 2.93
CA PHE A 119 -3.47 10.28 3.66
C PHE A 119 -2.90 11.19 4.76
N ASN A 120 -2.78 10.66 5.97
CA ASN A 120 -2.19 11.32 7.13
C ASN A 120 -1.52 10.27 8.05
N GLY A 121 -0.88 10.69 9.14
CA GLY A 121 -0.18 9.79 10.06
C GLY A 121 -1.08 8.69 10.67
N GLU A 122 -2.39 8.93 10.86
CA GLU A 122 -3.32 7.91 11.36
C GLU A 122 -3.57 6.77 10.36
N CYS A 123 -3.16 6.95 9.08
CA CYS A 123 -3.24 5.94 8.02
C CYS A 123 -2.02 5.01 7.96
N GLU A 124 -1.03 5.20 8.84
CA GLU A 124 0.20 4.42 8.87
C GLU A 124 0.09 3.23 9.84
N PHE A 125 0.28 2.03 9.29
CA PHE A 125 0.22 0.80 10.07
C PHE A 125 1.52 0.00 9.96
N VAL A 126 2.04 -0.44 11.09
CA VAL A 126 3.15 -1.40 11.15
C VAL A 126 2.62 -2.77 10.77
N GLU A 127 3.07 -3.30 9.63
CA GLU A 127 2.74 -4.65 9.16
C GLU A 127 3.73 -5.64 9.75
N ARG A 128 3.23 -6.71 10.38
CA ARG A 128 4.07 -7.82 10.88
C ARG A 128 3.45 -9.16 10.53
N ILE A 129 4.28 -10.09 10.11
CA ILE A 129 3.88 -11.49 9.92
C ILE A 129 3.81 -12.16 11.29
N HIS A 130 2.70 -12.82 11.56
CA HIS A 130 2.47 -13.63 12.75
C HIS A 130 2.88 -15.09 12.48
N GLU A 131 3.18 -15.85 13.53
CA GLU A 131 3.67 -17.24 13.45
C GLU A 131 2.81 -18.19 12.60
N LEU A 132 1.51 -17.94 12.51
CA LEU A 132 0.56 -18.75 11.71
C LEU A 132 0.43 -18.29 10.24
N GLY A 133 1.34 -17.43 9.73
CA GLY A 133 1.29 -16.90 8.38
C GLY A 133 0.24 -15.79 8.17
N TYR A 134 -0.43 -15.35 9.25
CA TYR A 134 -1.28 -14.17 9.22
C TYR A 134 -0.45 -12.91 9.37
N ASN A 135 -0.98 -11.78 8.86
CA ASN A 135 -0.41 -10.47 9.13
C ASN A 135 -1.20 -9.75 10.22
N THR A 136 -0.51 -8.96 11.03
CA THR A 136 -1.09 -7.98 11.94
C THR A 136 -0.75 -6.58 11.46
N TYR A 137 -1.66 -5.64 11.67
CA TYR A 137 -1.53 -4.23 11.31
C TYR A 137 -1.73 -3.39 12.56
N ALA A 138 -0.63 -2.84 13.10
CA ALA A 138 -0.67 -2.01 14.29
C ALA A 138 -0.57 -0.53 13.92
N SER A 139 -1.35 0.34 14.59
CA SER A 139 -1.16 1.79 14.43
C SER A 139 0.28 2.17 14.74
N ARG A 140 0.90 2.97 13.86
CA ARG A 140 2.26 3.48 14.07
C ARG A 140 2.29 4.54 15.18
N HIS A 141 1.25 5.35 15.28
CA HIS A 141 1.22 6.53 16.14
C HIS A 141 0.49 6.32 17.45
N HIS A 142 -0.47 5.38 17.49
CA HIS A 142 -1.32 5.20 18.67
C HIS A 142 -1.04 3.87 19.37
N SER A 143 -0.83 3.96 20.70
CA SER A 143 -0.58 2.82 21.58
C SER A 143 -1.02 3.16 22.99
N THR A 144 -1.15 2.15 23.86
CA THR A 144 -1.34 2.35 25.30
C THR A 144 0.00 2.26 26.00
N GLU A 145 0.35 3.24 26.81
CA GLU A 145 1.50 3.14 27.72
C GLU A 145 1.18 2.15 28.84
N GLN A 146 2.08 1.21 29.06
CA GLN A 146 1.95 0.28 30.18
C GLN A 146 2.80 0.79 31.34
N PRO A 147 2.22 0.83 32.59
CA PRO A 147 3.02 1.12 33.77
C PRO A 147 4.18 0.11 33.87
N LEU A 148 5.37 0.62 34.10
CA LEU A 148 6.54 -0.22 34.34
C LEU A 148 6.43 -0.88 35.72
N PRO A 149 6.72 -2.18 35.83
CA PRO A 149 6.86 -2.79 37.17
C PRO A 149 8.01 -2.10 37.90
N PRO A 150 7.86 -1.81 39.21
CA PRO A 150 8.91 -1.25 40.02
C PRO A 150 10.14 -2.18 39.96
N GLY A 151 11.33 -1.65 39.60
CA GLY A 151 12.59 -2.40 39.55
C GLY A 151 13.06 -2.86 38.18
N GLY A 152 12.35 -2.56 37.09
CA GLY A 152 12.77 -2.94 35.72
C GLY A 152 13.93 -2.10 35.17
N SER A 153 14.95 -2.76 34.58
CA SER A 153 16.11 -2.09 33.99
C SER A 153 15.71 -1.20 32.80
N SER A 154 16.47 -0.12 32.61
CA SER A 154 16.25 0.93 31.58
C SER A 154 16.11 0.38 30.14
N LYS A 155 16.71 -0.77 29.82
CA LYS A 155 16.63 -1.41 28.49
C LYS A 155 15.25 -1.99 28.14
N ARG A 156 14.39 -2.29 29.10
CA ARG A 156 13.00 -2.78 28.90
C ARG A 156 11.98 -1.65 28.70
N ARG A 157 12.36 -0.39 28.87
CA ARG A 157 11.45 0.77 28.72
C ARG A 157 10.88 0.91 27.30
N ALA A 158 11.64 0.59 26.27
CA ALA A 158 11.17 0.68 24.88
C ALA A 158 10.06 -0.34 24.50
N SER A 159 9.87 -1.39 25.35
CA SER A 159 8.87 -2.47 25.15
C SER A 159 7.56 -2.26 25.90
N ALA A 160 7.44 -1.19 26.70
CA ALA A 160 6.29 -0.99 27.59
C ALA A 160 5.03 -0.41 26.88
N LYS A 161 5.09 -0.21 25.56
CA LYS A 161 3.92 0.27 24.80
C LYS A 161 3.12 -0.89 24.24
N ARG A 162 1.84 -0.98 24.60
CA ARG A 162 0.90 -1.93 24.01
C ARG A 162 0.32 -1.33 22.72
N GLN A 163 0.68 -1.92 21.59
CA GLN A 163 0.22 -1.50 20.27
C GLN A 163 -1.30 -1.71 20.09
N TRP A 164 -1.91 -0.86 19.30
CA TRP A 164 -3.31 -0.93 18.91
C TRP A 164 -3.41 -1.52 17.50
N TYR A 165 -4.19 -2.59 17.36
CA TYR A 165 -4.27 -3.35 16.12
C TYR A 165 -5.58 -3.09 15.38
N VAL A 166 -5.51 -3.11 14.07
CA VAL A 166 -6.69 -3.27 13.21
C VAL A 166 -7.36 -4.58 13.57
N SER A 167 -8.66 -4.54 13.87
CA SER A 167 -9.38 -5.74 14.33
C SER A 167 -10.84 -5.73 13.92
N ILE A 168 -11.32 -6.89 13.44
CA ILE A 168 -12.74 -7.16 13.12
C ILE A 168 -13.22 -8.33 13.97
N ASN A 169 -14.24 -8.10 14.77
CA ASN A 169 -14.79 -9.15 15.65
C ASN A 169 -15.63 -10.18 14.90
N GLY A 170 -16.08 -11.24 15.60
CA GLY A 170 -16.92 -12.31 15.04
C GLY A 170 -18.35 -11.89 14.64
N LYS A 171 -18.68 -10.60 14.68
CA LYS A 171 -19.93 -10.01 14.19
C LYS A 171 -19.67 -9.03 13.02
N GLY A 172 -18.47 -9.04 12.44
CA GLY A 172 -18.10 -8.12 11.37
C GLY A 172 -17.91 -6.65 11.81
N ARG A 173 -17.79 -6.35 13.10
CA ARG A 173 -17.65 -4.98 13.60
C ARG A 173 -16.21 -4.69 13.98
N PRO A 174 -15.67 -3.47 13.68
CA PRO A 174 -14.35 -3.07 14.11
C PRO A 174 -14.26 -2.96 15.62
N ARG A 175 -13.12 -3.36 16.20
CA ARG A 175 -12.82 -3.19 17.62
C ARG A 175 -12.02 -1.90 17.86
N ARG A 176 -12.14 -1.35 19.05
CA ARG A 176 -11.31 -0.22 19.49
C ARG A 176 -9.87 -0.68 19.70
N GLY A 177 -8.88 0.06 19.19
CA GLY A 177 -7.46 -0.29 19.23
C GLY A 177 -6.95 -0.64 20.62
N PHE A 178 -7.32 0.14 21.65
CA PHE A 178 -6.91 -0.11 23.02
C PHE A 178 -7.48 -1.42 23.64
N LYS A 179 -8.45 -2.08 22.97
CA LYS A 179 -9.02 -3.38 23.35
C LYS A 179 -8.47 -4.54 22.53
N THR A 180 -7.39 -4.34 21.77
CA THR A 180 -6.86 -5.35 20.82
C THR A 180 -5.49 -5.86 21.26
N ARG A 181 -5.15 -7.07 20.82
CA ARG A 181 -3.84 -7.71 20.99
C ARG A 181 -3.42 -8.36 19.70
N SER A 182 -2.11 -8.54 19.48
CA SER A 182 -1.56 -9.23 18.30
C SER A 182 -2.03 -10.69 18.19
N THR A 183 -2.30 -11.34 19.31
CA THR A 183 -2.72 -12.75 19.40
C THR A 183 -4.23 -12.96 19.23
N ASP A 184 -5.02 -11.88 19.23
CA ASP A 184 -6.48 -11.98 19.06
C ASP A 184 -6.80 -12.41 17.63
N LYS A 185 -7.64 -13.45 17.44
CA LYS A 185 -8.14 -13.85 16.11
C LYS A 185 -8.73 -12.68 15.31
N ALA A 186 -9.33 -11.72 16.01
CA ALA A 186 -9.88 -10.51 15.41
C ALA A 186 -8.82 -9.59 14.78
N SER A 187 -7.54 -9.71 15.16
CA SER A 187 -6.43 -8.89 14.67
C SER A 187 -5.55 -9.61 13.65
N LEU A 188 -5.86 -10.87 13.33
CA LEU A 188 -5.10 -11.69 12.39
C LEU A 188 -5.75 -11.63 11.01
N PHE A 189 -4.99 -11.16 10.01
CA PHE A 189 -5.45 -11.00 8.65
C PHE A 189 -4.60 -11.80 7.67
N LEU A 190 -5.25 -12.51 6.76
CA LEU A 190 -4.60 -13.17 5.64
C LEU A 190 -4.77 -12.29 4.39
N PRO A 191 -3.68 -11.71 3.83
CA PRO A 191 -3.74 -10.94 2.59
C PRO A 191 -3.95 -11.88 1.39
N ARG A 192 -5.20 -12.09 0.99
CA ARG A 192 -5.56 -12.96 -0.14
C ARG A 192 -5.31 -12.26 -1.47
N VAL A 193 -4.81 -13.00 -2.45
CA VAL A 193 -4.76 -12.55 -3.86
C VAL A 193 -6.17 -12.39 -4.41
N LEU A 194 -6.31 -11.51 -5.40
CA LEU A 194 -7.59 -11.27 -6.06
C LEU A 194 -7.96 -12.46 -6.93
N GLY A 195 -9.23 -12.88 -6.88
CA GLY A 195 -9.80 -13.88 -7.79
C GLY A 195 -10.19 -13.27 -9.15
N ASN A 196 -10.64 -14.14 -10.08
CA ASN A 196 -11.02 -13.71 -11.43
C ASN A 196 -12.12 -12.64 -11.45
N LYS A 197 -13.15 -12.79 -10.60
CA LYS A 197 -14.22 -11.79 -10.46
C LYS A 197 -13.72 -10.45 -9.94
N ASP A 198 -12.78 -10.46 -9.00
CA ASP A 198 -12.15 -9.25 -8.49
C ASP A 198 -11.34 -8.53 -9.58
N HIS A 199 -10.57 -9.29 -10.38
CA HIS A 199 -9.82 -8.74 -11.51
C HIS A 199 -10.73 -8.10 -12.55
N GLU A 200 -11.89 -8.71 -12.84
CA GLU A 200 -12.87 -8.15 -13.74
C GLU A 200 -13.46 -6.83 -13.21
N MET A 201 -13.83 -6.77 -11.93
CA MET A 201 -14.29 -5.53 -11.30
C MET A 201 -13.24 -4.43 -11.36
N VAL A 202 -11.98 -4.74 -11.06
CA VAL A 202 -10.86 -3.79 -11.13
C VAL A 202 -10.62 -3.28 -12.55
N ARG A 203 -10.73 -4.15 -13.56
CA ARG A 203 -10.64 -3.76 -14.97
C ARG A 203 -11.73 -2.78 -15.35
N ARG A 204 -13.01 -3.08 -15.02
CA ARG A 204 -14.16 -2.20 -15.29
C ARG A 204 -13.99 -0.82 -14.63
N LEU A 205 -13.50 -0.78 -13.38
CA LEU A 205 -13.21 0.48 -12.68
C LEU A 205 -12.17 1.31 -13.44
N ARG A 206 -11.07 0.70 -13.88
CA ARG A 206 -10.03 1.37 -14.64
C ARG A 206 -10.54 1.90 -15.98
N ASP A 207 -11.34 1.09 -16.69
CA ASP A 207 -11.89 1.45 -18.00
C ASP A 207 -12.88 2.63 -17.87
N SER A 208 -13.69 2.67 -16.81
CA SER A 208 -14.57 3.81 -16.52
C SER A 208 -13.79 5.09 -16.20
N GLN A 209 -12.70 5.00 -15.45
CA GLN A 209 -11.85 6.15 -15.15
C GLN A 209 -11.16 6.71 -16.40
N SER A 210 -10.69 5.85 -17.32
CA SER A 210 -10.07 6.29 -18.57
C SER A 210 -11.08 6.93 -19.52
N ALA A 211 -12.32 6.44 -19.59
CA ALA A 211 -13.38 7.04 -20.38
C ALA A 211 -13.71 8.48 -19.95
N HIS A 212 -13.75 8.74 -18.63
CA HIS A 212 -13.95 10.09 -18.09
C HIS A 212 -12.80 11.06 -18.43
N HIS A 213 -11.57 10.60 -18.50
CA HIS A 213 -10.42 11.43 -18.92
C HIS A 213 -10.50 11.85 -20.39
N HIS A 214 -10.98 10.99 -21.28
CA HIS A 214 -11.11 11.32 -22.70
C HIS A 214 -12.21 12.35 -23.00
N THR A 215 -13.32 12.36 -22.26
CA THR A 215 -14.42 13.32 -22.44
C THR A 215 -14.00 14.75 -22.07
N HIS A 216 -13.17 14.94 -21.06
CA HIS A 216 -12.69 16.28 -20.66
C HIS A 216 -11.70 16.90 -21.67
N HIS A 217 -10.90 16.09 -22.39
CA HIS A 217 -9.97 16.61 -23.41
C HIS A 217 -10.66 17.03 -24.72
N HIS A 218 -11.78 16.43 -25.09
CA HIS A 218 -12.52 16.82 -26.32
C HIS A 218 -13.33 18.11 -26.12
N GLY A 219 -13.86 18.38 -24.93
CA GLY A 219 -14.62 19.62 -24.61
C GLY A 219 -13.79 20.89 -24.77
N SER A 220 -12.54 20.89 -24.30
CA SER A 220 -11.68 22.07 -24.33
C SER A 220 -11.17 22.44 -25.74
N ARG A 221 -11.05 21.46 -26.64
CA ARG A 221 -10.62 21.69 -28.03
C ARG A 221 -11.74 22.28 -28.90
N GLY A 222 -13.00 21.90 -28.67
CA GLY A 222 -14.16 22.42 -29.36
C GLY A 222 -14.44 23.88 -29.03
N GLU A 223 -14.28 24.28 -27.75
CA GLU A 223 -14.52 25.62 -27.28
C GLU A 223 -13.47 26.64 -27.77
N ARG A 224 -12.19 26.23 -27.83
CA ARG A 224 -11.10 27.02 -28.42
C ARG A 224 -11.30 27.25 -29.93
N ARG A 225 -11.84 26.28 -30.68
CA ARG A 225 -12.15 26.44 -32.11
C ARG A 225 -13.32 27.39 -32.33
N ARG A 226 -14.40 27.35 -31.51
CA ARG A 226 -15.54 28.27 -31.57
C ARG A 226 -15.14 29.69 -31.22
N ARG A 227 -14.26 29.93 -30.24
CA ARG A 227 -13.75 31.27 -29.92
C ARG A 227 -12.90 31.88 -31.04
N ARG A 228 -12.06 31.08 -31.72
CA ARG A 228 -11.26 31.53 -32.88
C ARG A 228 -12.13 31.88 -34.09
N HIS A 229 -13.23 31.17 -34.34
CA HIS A 229 -14.16 31.49 -35.43
C HIS A 229 -14.99 32.78 -35.14
N ARG A 230 -15.38 33.01 -33.87
CA ARG A 230 -16.08 34.26 -33.49
C ARG A 230 -15.17 35.48 -33.59
N ALA A 231 -13.90 35.37 -33.19
CA ALA A 231 -12.91 36.45 -33.29
C ALA A 231 -12.58 36.83 -34.74
N ARG A 232 -12.66 35.85 -35.68
CA ARG A 232 -12.42 36.10 -37.13
C ARG A 232 -13.61 36.76 -37.80
N LYS A 233 -14.86 36.50 -37.37
CA LYS A 233 -16.07 37.11 -37.95
C LYS A 233 -16.29 38.56 -37.48
N GLY A 234 -15.76 38.97 -36.33
CA GLY A 234 -15.88 40.33 -35.78
C GLY A 234 -14.87 41.35 -36.37
N ARG A 235 -13.92 40.92 -37.24
CA ARG A 235 -12.89 41.80 -37.78
C ARG A 235 -13.17 42.24 -39.26
N GLY A 236 -14.34 41.86 -39.80
CA GLY A 236 -14.66 42.06 -41.20
C GLY A 236 -15.71 43.14 -41.50
N GLN A 237 -16.12 43.97 -40.51
CA GLN A 237 -17.01 45.09 -40.75
C GLN A 237 -16.37 46.38 -40.18
N ARG A 238 -15.58 47.08 -41.00
CA ARG A 238 -15.41 48.53 -40.91
C ARG A 238 -16.38 49.15 -41.94
N PRO A 239 -17.23 50.04 -41.56
CA PRO A 239 -17.90 50.91 -42.52
C PRO A 239 -16.87 51.96 -42.98
N ASP A 240 -16.76 52.10 -44.30
CA ASP A 240 -16.19 53.30 -44.91
C ASP A 240 -17.21 54.43 -44.75
N ASP A 241 -16.80 55.55 -44.14
CA ASP A 241 -17.23 56.92 -44.32
C ASP A 241 -16.02 57.84 -44.01
#